data_7052b76f91f1f208d0b901b90ad05eb7
#
_entry.id   7052b76f91f1f208d0b901b90ad05eb7
#
_cell.length_a   1.000
_cell.length_b   1.000
_cell.length_c   1.000
_cell.angle_alpha   90.00
_cell.angle_beta   90.00
_cell.angle_gamma   90.00
#
_symmetry.space_group_name_H-M   'P 1'
#
loop_
_entity.id
_entity.type
_entity.pdbx_description
1 polymer ?
#
loop_
_entity_poly.entity_id
_entity_poly.type
_entity_poly.pdbx_seq_one_letter_code
_entity_poly.pdbx_strand_id
1 'polypeptide(L)'
;MRSTHAVHGRIVQVEDPSWEPLAELAPNHLDDFMWMFEAELDSGLRLHAYKHWWTRRYLHLDCEGRAFAYCGDDRYREVDPCWLLRLVLRRGQFECHE
;
A
#
# COMPACT_ATOMS: atom_id res chain seq x y z
N MET A 1 -8.58 -0.16 18.63
CA MET A 1 -8.71 1.13 17.99
C MET A 1 -7.55 1.40 17.07
N ARG A 2 -7.86 1.92 15.90
CA ARG A 2 -6.83 2.15 14.93
C ARG A 2 -6.12 3.48 15.18
N SER A 3 -4.83 3.48 15.00
CA SER A 3 -4.05 4.69 15.18
C SER A 3 -4.34 5.66 14.06
N THR A 4 -4.49 6.94 14.40
CA THR A 4 -4.62 7.97 13.40
C THR A 4 -3.31 8.72 13.17
N HIS A 5 -2.27 8.35 13.89
CA HIS A 5 -0.99 9.02 13.75
C HIS A 5 -0.22 8.42 12.59
N ALA A 6 0.42 9.28 11.83
CA ALA A 6 1.34 8.84 10.81
C ALA A 6 2.65 8.44 11.45
N VAL A 7 3.25 7.38 10.94
CA VAL A 7 4.48 6.83 11.47
C VAL A 7 5.55 6.93 10.41
N HIS A 8 6.74 7.32 10.81
CA HIS A 8 7.87 7.43 9.90
C HIS A 8 8.32 6.06 9.42
N GLY A 9 8.72 6.01 8.16
CA GLY A 9 9.28 4.81 7.58
C GLY A 9 10.34 5.17 6.58
N ARG A 10 11.08 4.17 6.11
CA ARG A 10 12.12 4.38 5.10
C ARG A 10 12.10 3.22 4.15
N ILE A 11 12.50 3.49 2.92
CA ILE A 11 12.57 2.45 1.90
C ILE A 11 13.79 1.59 2.19
N VAL A 12 13.62 0.28 2.12
CA VAL A 12 14.72 -0.66 2.31
C VAL A 12 14.84 -1.52 1.07
N GLN A 13 16.05 -1.99 0.83
CA GLN A 13 16.30 -2.87 -0.31
C GLN A 13 16.00 -4.29 0.04
N VAL A 14 15.35 -4.99 -0.87
CA VAL A 14 15.11 -6.42 -0.72
C VAL A 14 15.41 -7.08 -2.04
N GLU A 15 15.82 -8.33 -1.96
CA GLU A 15 16.18 -9.06 -3.16
C GLU A 15 14.96 -9.69 -3.82
N ASP A 16 14.06 -10.21 -3.01
CA ASP A 16 12.91 -10.93 -3.54
C ASP A 16 11.64 -10.26 -3.11
N PRO A 17 10.84 -9.79 -4.07
CA PRO A 17 9.55 -9.20 -3.72
C PRO A 17 8.64 -10.24 -3.08
N SER A 18 7.82 -9.80 -2.15
CA SER A 18 6.80 -10.64 -1.58
C SER A 18 5.45 -10.22 -2.12
N TRP A 19 4.78 -11.14 -2.78
CA TRP A 19 3.46 -10.91 -3.33
C TRP A 19 2.35 -11.45 -2.45
N GLU A 20 2.71 -12.10 -1.35
CA GLU A 20 1.75 -12.76 -0.51
C GLU A 20 0.71 -11.81 0.09
N PRO A 21 1.11 -10.65 0.62
CA PRO A 21 0.10 -9.75 1.17
C PRO A 21 -0.94 -9.31 0.14
N LEU A 22 -0.49 -9.04 -1.08
CA LEU A 22 -1.41 -8.65 -2.13
C LEU A 22 -2.29 -9.81 -2.56
N ALA A 23 -1.73 -11.00 -2.62
CA ALA A 23 -2.49 -12.18 -3.01
C ALA A 23 -3.62 -12.45 -2.01
N GLU A 24 -3.39 -12.17 -0.75
CA GLU A 24 -4.43 -12.41 0.25
C GLU A 24 -5.52 -11.36 0.18
N LEU A 25 -5.16 -10.12 -0.07
CA LEU A 25 -6.14 -9.05 -0.11
C LEU A 25 -6.90 -9.03 -1.43
N ALA A 26 -6.20 -9.21 -2.53
CA ALA A 26 -6.79 -9.02 -3.85
C ALA A 26 -6.26 -10.08 -4.81
N PRO A 27 -6.63 -11.35 -4.60
CA PRO A 27 -6.08 -12.45 -5.42
C PRO A 27 -6.39 -12.32 -6.90
N ASN A 28 -7.46 -11.62 -7.25
CA ASN A 28 -7.83 -11.49 -8.65
C ASN A 28 -7.18 -10.30 -9.33
N HIS A 29 -6.33 -9.57 -8.62
CA HIS A 29 -5.75 -8.34 -9.16
C HIS A 29 -4.24 -8.35 -9.16
N LEU A 30 -3.60 -9.51 -8.98
CA LEU A 30 -2.15 -9.55 -8.90
C LEU A 30 -1.49 -9.01 -10.16
N ASP A 31 -2.08 -9.29 -11.31
CA ASP A 31 -1.49 -8.84 -12.56
C ASP A 31 -1.70 -7.35 -12.80
N ASP A 32 -2.48 -6.70 -11.97
CA ASP A 32 -2.76 -5.28 -12.14
C ASP A 32 -1.77 -4.41 -11.39
N PHE A 33 -0.86 -5.01 -10.65
CA PHE A 33 0.08 -4.27 -9.81
C PHE A 33 1.52 -4.59 -10.17
N MET A 34 2.37 -3.60 -9.92
CA MET A 34 3.81 -3.76 -9.99
C MET A 34 4.38 -3.75 -8.60
N TRP A 35 5.37 -4.59 -8.36
CA TRP A 35 6.14 -4.51 -7.13
C TRP A 35 7.02 -3.28 -7.18
N MET A 36 7.04 -2.51 -6.09
CA MET A 36 7.85 -1.30 -6.07
C MET A 36 8.99 -1.40 -5.06
N PHE A 37 8.67 -1.61 -3.79
CA PHE A 37 9.71 -1.63 -2.76
C PHE A 37 9.10 -2.10 -1.44
N GLU A 38 9.98 -2.25 -0.45
CA GLU A 38 9.54 -2.40 0.93
C GLU A 38 9.92 -1.15 1.70
N ALA A 39 9.12 -0.84 2.69
CA ALA A 39 9.42 0.25 3.60
C ALA A 39 9.40 -0.31 5.01
N GLU A 40 10.31 0.16 5.84
CA GLU A 40 10.36 -0.24 7.23
C GLU A 40 9.94 0.93 8.09
N LEU A 41 8.92 0.74 8.89
CA LEU A 41 8.46 1.78 9.80
C LEU A 41 9.37 1.82 11.02
N ASP A 42 9.30 2.93 11.76
CA ASP A 42 10.11 3.07 12.97
C ASP A 42 9.83 1.98 13.98
N SER A 43 8.63 1.42 13.93
CA SER A 43 8.28 0.30 14.81
C SER A 43 8.93 -1.01 14.42
N GLY A 44 9.56 -1.07 13.25
CA GLY A 44 10.11 -2.30 12.72
C GLY A 44 9.18 -3.03 11.78
N LEU A 45 7.96 -2.55 11.63
CA LEU A 45 7.00 -3.18 10.74
C LEU A 45 7.40 -2.96 9.30
N ARG A 46 7.28 -4.01 8.48
CA ARG A 46 7.60 -3.93 7.06
C ARG A 46 6.35 -3.78 6.24
N LEU A 47 6.37 -2.83 5.33
CA LEU A 47 5.30 -2.62 4.37
C LEU A 47 5.78 -2.98 2.99
N HIS A 48 4.93 -3.63 2.23
CA HIS A 48 5.21 -4.02 0.86
C HIS A 48 4.43 -3.08 -0.05
N ALA A 49 5.13 -2.39 -0.92
CA ALA A 49 4.52 -1.36 -1.76
C ALA A 49 4.28 -1.89 -3.16
N TYR A 50 3.05 -1.79 -3.60
CA TYR A 50 2.63 -2.18 -4.93
C TYR A 50 1.99 -0.98 -5.61
N LYS A 51 2.22 -0.83 -6.90
CA LYS A 51 1.68 0.29 -7.65
C LYS A 51 0.74 -0.24 -8.72
N HIS A 52 -0.46 0.29 -8.78
CA HIS A 52 -1.44 -0.15 -9.75
C HIS A 52 -1.05 0.37 -11.14
N TRP A 53 -1.13 -0.51 -12.15
CA TRP A 53 -0.70 -0.18 -13.50
C TRP A 53 -1.45 1.00 -14.09
N TRP A 54 -2.76 1.00 -13.89
CA TRP A 54 -3.60 1.98 -14.56
C TRP A 54 -3.78 3.26 -13.78
N THR A 55 -4.05 3.16 -12.49
CA THR A 55 -4.32 4.34 -11.70
C THR A 55 -3.05 5.00 -11.18
N ARG A 56 -1.96 4.24 -11.15
CA ARG A 56 -0.68 4.70 -10.64
C ARG A 56 -0.70 4.98 -9.15
N ARG A 57 -1.69 4.49 -8.45
CA ARG A 57 -1.79 4.66 -7.02
C ARG A 57 -1.10 3.51 -6.31
N TYR A 58 -0.64 3.80 -5.10
CA TYR A 58 0.12 2.84 -4.32
C TYR A 58 -0.75 2.14 -3.29
N LEU A 59 -0.43 0.87 -3.07
CA LEU A 59 -1.05 0.05 -2.05
C LEU A 59 0.08 -0.46 -1.18
N HIS A 60 0.07 -0.07 0.09
CA HIS A 60 1.10 -0.50 1.04
C HIS A 60 0.46 -1.48 2.02
N LEU A 61 1.01 -2.69 2.08
CA LEU A 61 0.44 -3.76 2.91
C LEU A 61 1.52 -4.36 3.79
N ASP A 62 1.14 -4.73 5.02
CA ASP A 62 2.05 -5.54 5.82
C ASP A 62 1.68 -7.00 5.66
N CYS A 63 2.41 -7.89 6.34
CA CYS A 63 2.18 -9.31 6.17
C CYS A 63 1.00 -9.83 6.98
N GLU A 64 0.35 -8.97 7.75
CA GLU A 64 -0.79 -9.38 8.56
C GLU A 64 -2.10 -8.83 8.04
N GLY A 65 -2.10 -8.30 6.83
CA GLY A 65 -3.33 -7.86 6.22
C GLY A 65 -3.70 -6.43 6.50
N ARG A 66 -2.83 -5.67 7.13
CA ARG A 66 -3.10 -4.26 7.38
C ARG A 66 -2.63 -3.44 6.19
N ALA A 67 -3.31 -2.33 5.95
CA ALA A 67 -2.98 -1.44 4.85
C ALA A 67 -2.61 -0.07 5.39
N PHE A 68 -1.75 0.60 4.65
CA PHE A 68 -1.25 1.91 5.05
C PHE A 68 -1.29 2.85 3.87
N ALA A 69 -1.54 4.11 4.15
CA ALA A 69 -1.53 5.16 3.14
C ALA A 69 -0.31 6.04 3.37
N TYR A 70 0.38 6.37 2.30
CA TYR A 70 1.51 7.28 2.37
C TYR A 70 1.01 8.71 2.52
N CYS A 71 1.54 9.40 3.51
CA CYS A 71 1.07 10.75 3.83
C CYS A 71 2.05 11.84 3.43
N GLY A 72 3.13 11.48 2.77
CA GLY A 72 4.19 12.43 2.46
C GLY A 72 5.23 12.47 3.57
N ASP A 73 6.40 12.99 3.25
CA ASP A 73 7.50 13.14 4.23
C ASP A 73 7.86 11.83 4.91
N ASP A 74 7.82 10.74 4.15
CA ASP A 74 8.18 9.40 4.65
C ASP A 74 7.30 8.96 5.81
N ARG A 75 6.04 9.34 5.79
CA ARG A 75 5.10 8.96 6.83
C ARG A 75 3.98 8.11 6.28
N TYR A 76 3.54 7.16 7.09
CA TYR A 76 2.51 6.21 6.72
C TYR A 76 1.46 6.13 7.81
N ARG A 77 0.21 5.99 7.41
CA ARG A 77 -0.89 5.89 8.37
C ARG A 77 -1.73 4.68 8.05
N GLU A 78 -2.08 3.93 9.08
CA GLU A 78 -2.90 2.74 8.89
C GLU A 78 -4.32 3.13 8.47
N VAL A 79 -4.84 2.43 7.47
CA VAL A 79 -6.17 2.67 6.94
C VAL A 79 -6.86 1.33 6.72
N ASP A 80 -8.15 1.39 6.46
CA ASP A 80 -8.90 0.17 6.18
C ASP A 80 -8.46 -0.44 4.85
N PRO A 81 -8.09 -1.73 4.83
CA PRO A 81 -7.58 -2.33 3.59
C PRO A 81 -8.60 -2.33 2.45
N CYS A 82 -9.84 -2.61 2.74
CA CYS A 82 -10.84 -2.67 1.68
C CYS A 82 -11.12 -1.28 1.11
N TRP A 83 -11.13 -0.29 1.97
CA TRP A 83 -11.31 1.09 1.51
C TRP A 83 -10.15 1.50 0.61
N LEU A 84 -8.92 1.20 1.04
CA LEU A 84 -7.75 1.59 0.26
C LEU A 84 -7.73 0.85 -1.07
N LEU A 85 -8.04 -0.43 -1.07
CA LEU A 85 -8.05 -1.19 -2.31
C LEU A 85 -9.05 -0.61 -3.30
N ARG A 86 -10.25 -0.30 -2.83
CA ARG A 86 -11.23 0.30 -3.72
C ARG A 86 -10.77 1.62 -4.27
N LEU A 87 -10.11 2.42 -3.45
CA LEU A 87 -9.59 3.69 -3.91
C LEU A 87 -8.52 3.49 -4.97
N VAL A 88 -7.62 2.54 -4.75
CA VAL A 88 -6.52 2.30 -5.68
C VAL A 88 -7.04 1.77 -7.01
N LEU A 89 -8.07 0.92 -6.98
CA LEU A 89 -8.60 0.32 -8.20
C LEU A 89 -9.51 1.25 -8.98
N ARG A 90 -9.97 2.32 -8.37
CA ARG A 90 -10.96 3.17 -9.00
C ARG A 90 -10.35 3.94 -10.16
N ARG A 91 -11.02 3.86 -11.31
CA ARG A 91 -10.54 4.57 -12.46
C ARG A 91 -10.66 6.06 -12.28
N GLY A 92 -10.02 6.79 -13.15
CA GLY A 92 -9.76 8.17 -12.93
C GLY A 92 -10.88 9.15 -13.15
N GLN A 93 -12.01 8.71 -13.66
CA GLN A 93 -13.01 9.72 -14.00
C GLN A 93 -13.43 10.53 -12.79
N PHE A 94 -13.42 9.91 -11.61
CA PHE A 94 -13.87 10.67 -10.49
C PHE A 94 -12.88 11.71 -10.06
N GLU A 95 -11.69 11.62 -10.54
CA GLU A 95 -10.71 12.62 -10.23
C GLU A 95 -10.95 13.90 -10.93
N CYS A 96 -11.70 13.82 -11.97
CA CYS A 96 -11.93 15.01 -12.75
C CYS A 96 -12.88 15.95 -12.09
N HIS A 97 -13.63 15.46 -11.16
CA HIS A 97 -14.51 16.34 -10.57
C HIS A 97 -14.24 16.48 -9.21
N GLU A 98 -13.63 16.15 -8.96
CA GLU A 98 -13.53 16.45 -7.82
C GLU A 98 -13.31 17.23 -7.52
#